data_213bda3940fd128c24a02ee23f5642fd
#
_entry.id   213bda3940fd128c24a02ee23f5642fd
#
_cell.length_a   1.000
_cell.length_b   1.000
_cell.length_c   1.000
_cell.angle_alpha   90.00
_cell.angle_beta   90.00
_cell.angle_gamma   90.00
#
_symmetry.space_group_name_H-M   'P 1'
#
loop_
_entity.id
_entity.type
_entity.pdbx_description
1 polymer ?
#
loop_
_entity_poly.entity_id
_entity_poly.type
_entity_poly.pdbx_seq_one_letter_code
_entity_poly.pdbx_strand_id
1 'polypeptide(L)'
;RIFDRIRADLVESGDDDAVREEIYRLSSDTSTWNLEQWRKVVKQTLGINIRQDYFMGGSYEQMCQRWAAENVSKIKSISDTALDEMQDIVLDGFINGKSNRDIAREIQGRYDVSKSKARFLATDQIGTLNAQLNQTRQRSAGVRRYEWSSSGDERVRECHQELDGNVFSYDDPPEM
;
A
#
# COMPACT_ATOMS: atom_id res chain seq x y z
N ARG A 1 -12.07 -29.97 3.78
CA ARG A 1 -13.16 -29.71 4.76
C ARG A 1 -12.72 -28.80 5.93
N ILE A 2 -11.52 -28.94 6.54
CA ILE A 2 -11.05 -28.05 7.61
C ILE A 2 -10.69 -26.67 7.03
N PHE A 3 -9.94 -26.64 5.95
CA PHE A 3 -9.56 -25.37 5.28
C PHE A 3 -10.75 -24.67 4.61
N ASP A 4 -11.73 -25.44 4.08
CA ASP A 4 -12.98 -24.88 3.59
C ASP A 4 -13.78 -24.20 4.70
N ARG A 5 -13.72 -24.76 5.91
CA ARG A 5 -14.35 -24.20 7.12
C ARG A 5 -13.61 -22.98 7.62
N ILE A 6 -12.27 -23.01 7.66
CA ILE A 6 -11.44 -21.85 8.00
C ILE A 6 -11.67 -20.73 6.98
N ARG A 7 -11.75 -21.06 5.69
CA ARG A 7 -12.06 -20.08 4.64
C ARG A 7 -13.47 -19.51 4.79
N ALA A 8 -14.47 -20.34 5.09
CA ALA A 8 -15.83 -19.90 5.38
C ALA A 8 -15.87 -19.02 6.64
N ASP A 9 -15.18 -19.41 7.71
CA ASP A 9 -15.08 -18.63 8.94
C ASP A 9 -14.34 -17.30 8.73
N LEU A 10 -13.33 -17.25 7.87
CA LEU A 10 -12.63 -16.01 7.48
C LEU A 10 -13.49 -15.13 6.56
N VAL A 11 -14.34 -15.73 5.73
CA VAL A 11 -15.32 -15.00 4.90
C VAL A 11 -16.51 -14.53 5.76
N GLU A 12 -16.92 -15.31 6.75
CA GLU A 12 -18.06 -15.04 7.62
C GLU A 12 -17.69 -14.13 8.81
N SER A 13 -16.46 -14.25 9.34
CA SER A 13 -15.89 -13.35 10.35
C SER A 13 -15.08 -12.20 9.73
N GLY A 14 -14.72 -12.32 8.47
CA GLY A 14 -14.18 -11.25 7.66
C GLY A 14 -15.29 -10.25 7.38
N ASP A 15 -15.60 -9.46 8.37
CA ASP A 15 -16.34 -8.24 8.24
C ASP A 15 -15.62 -7.38 7.20
N ASP A 16 -15.98 -7.62 5.92
CA ASP A 16 -15.44 -6.90 4.78
C ASP A 16 -15.57 -5.39 4.99
N ASP A 17 -16.57 -5.00 5.75
CA ASP A 17 -16.82 -3.62 6.09
C ASP A 17 -15.82 -3.13 7.14
N ALA A 18 -15.44 -3.93 8.14
CA ALA A 18 -14.41 -3.58 9.12
C ALA A 18 -13.02 -3.47 8.49
N VAL A 19 -12.65 -4.40 7.60
CA VAL A 19 -11.39 -4.33 6.85
C VAL A 19 -11.37 -3.11 5.93
N ARG A 20 -12.47 -2.86 5.22
CA ARG A 20 -12.62 -1.69 4.36
C ARG A 20 -12.54 -0.38 5.16
N GLU A 21 -13.18 -0.32 6.30
CA GLU A 21 -13.17 0.85 7.18
C GLU A 21 -11.76 1.13 7.72
N GLU A 22 -11.03 0.10 8.16
CA GLU A 22 -9.65 0.25 8.63
C GLU A 22 -8.70 0.72 7.51
N ILE A 23 -8.82 0.16 6.30
CA ILE A 23 -8.02 0.59 5.15
C ILE A 23 -8.40 2.01 4.74
N TYR A 24 -9.69 2.36 4.77
CA TYR A 24 -10.14 3.72 4.51
C TYR A 24 -9.61 4.70 5.56
N ARG A 25 -9.66 4.34 6.84
CA ARG A 25 -9.08 5.13 7.92
C ARG A 25 -7.59 5.39 7.69
N LEU A 26 -6.82 4.36 7.37
CA LEU A 26 -5.39 4.47 7.06
C LEU A 26 -5.13 5.42 5.88
N SER A 27 -5.95 5.36 4.83
CA SER A 27 -5.82 6.26 3.69
C SER A 27 -6.16 7.70 4.03
N SER A 28 -7.17 7.92 4.87
CA SER A 28 -7.57 9.24 5.37
C SER A 28 -6.49 9.85 6.26
N ASP A 29 -5.90 9.06 7.17
CA ASP A 29 -4.80 9.49 8.03
C ASP A 29 -3.58 9.86 7.18
N THR A 30 -3.26 9.06 6.14
CA THR A 30 -2.19 9.35 5.19
C THR A 30 -2.46 10.67 4.46
N SER A 31 -3.70 10.93 4.03
CA SER A 31 -4.07 12.18 3.37
C SER A 31 -3.93 13.38 4.30
N THR A 32 -4.34 13.25 5.56
CA THR A 32 -4.23 14.29 6.58
C THR A 32 -2.77 14.62 6.87
N TRP A 33 -1.95 13.60 7.11
CA TRP A 33 -0.51 13.75 7.32
C TRP A 33 0.17 14.41 6.12
N ASN A 34 -0.15 13.97 4.90
CA ASN A 34 0.40 14.53 3.67
C ASN A 34 0.02 16.02 3.52
N LEU A 35 -1.21 16.41 3.84
CA LEU A 35 -1.64 17.80 3.84
C LEU A 35 -0.82 18.66 4.82
N GLU A 36 -0.56 18.15 6.01
CA GLU A 36 0.26 18.85 7.01
C GLU A 36 1.70 19.07 6.53
N GLN A 37 2.32 18.04 5.92
CA GLN A 37 3.65 18.17 5.34
C GLN A 37 3.67 19.19 4.19
N TRP A 38 2.68 19.11 3.30
CA TRP A 38 2.53 20.06 2.19
C TRP A 38 2.42 21.51 2.70
N ARG A 39 1.61 21.77 3.70
CA ARG A 39 1.47 23.09 4.33
C ARG A 39 2.78 23.60 4.92
N LYS A 40 3.55 22.75 5.57
CA LYS A 40 4.87 23.10 6.10
C LYS A 40 5.82 23.52 4.99
N VAL A 41 5.90 22.73 3.92
CA VAL A 41 6.76 23.03 2.75
C VAL A 41 6.36 24.35 2.12
N VAL A 42 5.07 24.58 1.83
CA VAL A 42 4.61 25.82 1.20
C VAL A 42 4.87 27.04 2.11
N LYS A 43 4.65 26.90 3.40
CA LYS A 43 4.96 27.97 4.35
C LYS A 43 6.44 28.31 4.39
N GLN A 44 7.31 27.30 4.36
CA GLN A 44 8.77 27.47 4.37
C GLN A 44 9.29 28.07 3.06
N THR A 45 8.75 27.63 1.92
CA THR A 45 9.25 27.99 0.59
C THR A 45 8.66 29.32 0.09
N LEU A 46 7.38 29.54 0.31
CA LEU A 46 6.65 30.69 -0.24
C LEU A 46 6.20 31.72 0.82
N GLY A 47 6.36 31.40 2.10
CA GLY A 47 5.88 32.25 3.21
C GLY A 47 4.35 32.32 3.34
N ILE A 48 3.61 31.47 2.63
CA ILE A 48 2.15 31.51 2.56
C ILE A 48 1.53 30.47 3.51
N ASN A 49 0.54 30.90 4.30
CA ASN A 49 -0.31 30.01 5.07
C ASN A 49 -1.51 29.55 4.21
N ILE A 50 -1.49 28.31 3.76
CA ILE A 50 -2.62 27.73 3.04
C ILE A 50 -3.72 27.32 4.03
N ARG A 51 -4.97 27.72 3.73
CA ARG A 51 -6.14 27.31 4.53
C ARG A 51 -6.37 25.80 4.37
N GLN A 52 -6.74 25.14 5.47
CA GLN A 52 -6.90 23.69 5.53
C GLN A 52 -8.03 23.20 4.63
N ASP A 53 -9.12 23.96 4.56
CA ASP A 53 -10.33 23.66 3.80
C ASP A 53 -10.13 23.66 2.27
N TYR A 54 -9.11 24.33 1.75
CA TYR A 54 -8.83 24.37 0.31
C TYR A 54 -8.36 23.02 -0.27
N PHE A 55 -7.69 22.20 0.55
CA PHE A 55 -7.11 20.90 0.14
C PHE A 55 -7.78 19.69 0.81
N MET A 56 -8.94 19.88 1.42
CA MET A 56 -9.77 18.86 2.06
C MET A 56 -11.13 18.76 1.33
N GLY A 57 -11.10 18.69 0.01
CA GLY A 57 -12.32 18.58 -0.79
C GLY A 57 -12.72 17.12 -1.04
N GLY A 58 -13.97 16.90 -1.48
CA GLY A 58 -14.52 15.58 -1.80
C GLY A 58 -13.70 14.77 -2.81
N SER A 59 -12.85 15.41 -3.63
CA SER A 59 -11.93 14.73 -4.54
C SER A 59 -10.84 13.92 -3.80
N TYR A 60 -10.33 14.40 -2.68
CA TYR A 60 -9.34 13.68 -1.86
C TYR A 60 -10.00 12.52 -1.11
N GLU A 61 -11.20 12.73 -0.61
CA GLU A 61 -12.00 11.67 0.02
C GLU A 61 -12.31 10.55 -0.97
N GLN A 62 -12.77 10.89 -2.17
CA GLN A 62 -13.00 9.91 -3.24
C GLN A 62 -11.73 9.15 -3.65
N MET A 63 -10.57 9.81 -3.64
CA MET A 63 -9.27 9.17 -3.88
C MET A 63 -8.97 8.15 -2.79
N CYS A 64 -9.16 8.49 -1.52
CA CYS A 64 -8.97 7.58 -0.39
C CYS A 64 -9.95 6.39 -0.43
N GLN A 65 -11.21 6.63 -0.75
CA GLN A 65 -12.22 5.57 -0.89
C GLN A 65 -11.88 4.59 -2.03
N ARG A 66 -11.47 5.13 -3.19
CA ARG A 66 -11.05 4.29 -4.33
C ARG A 66 -9.83 3.45 -3.98
N TRP A 67 -8.82 4.08 -3.39
CA TRP A 67 -7.61 3.39 -2.96
C TRP A 67 -7.93 2.28 -1.94
N ALA A 68 -8.82 2.54 -0.98
CA ALA A 68 -9.26 1.54 -0.01
C ALA A 68 -9.93 0.35 -0.71
N ALA A 69 -10.87 0.60 -1.64
CA ALA A 69 -11.55 -0.45 -2.39
C ALA A 69 -10.59 -1.33 -3.21
N GLU A 70 -9.61 -0.73 -3.89
CA GLU A 70 -8.60 -1.45 -4.67
C GLU A 70 -7.69 -2.32 -3.77
N ASN A 71 -7.35 -1.84 -2.57
CA ASN A 71 -6.44 -2.55 -1.68
C ASN A 71 -7.10 -3.67 -0.86
N VAL A 72 -8.40 -3.61 -0.59
CA VAL A 72 -9.16 -4.73 0.01
C VAL A 72 -8.99 -6.00 -0.83
N SER A 73 -9.17 -5.91 -2.14
CA SER A 73 -9.02 -7.06 -3.05
C SER A 73 -7.61 -7.65 -3.03
N LYS A 74 -6.57 -6.81 -2.98
CA LYS A 74 -5.17 -7.26 -2.92
C LYS A 74 -4.84 -7.99 -1.62
N ILE A 75 -5.34 -7.49 -0.48
CA ILE A 75 -5.13 -8.12 0.83
C ILE A 75 -5.82 -9.48 0.89
N LYS A 76 -7.04 -9.57 0.37
CA LYS A 76 -7.77 -10.84 0.29
C LYS A 76 -7.05 -11.88 -0.55
N SER A 77 -6.54 -11.50 -1.71
CA SER A 77 -5.82 -12.44 -2.59
C SER A 77 -4.56 -13.04 -1.92
N ILE A 78 -3.89 -12.29 -1.03
CA ILE A 78 -2.75 -12.81 -0.26
C ILE A 78 -3.21 -13.86 0.75
N SER A 79 -4.32 -13.61 1.44
CA SER A 79 -4.87 -14.54 2.43
C SER A 79 -5.33 -15.86 1.80
N ASP A 80 -6.01 -15.81 0.66
CA ASP A 80 -6.44 -17.00 -0.08
C ASP A 80 -5.25 -17.83 -0.56
N THR A 81 -4.26 -17.19 -1.18
CA THR A 81 -3.03 -17.87 -1.62
C THR A 81 -2.30 -18.52 -0.44
N ALA A 82 -2.21 -17.82 0.71
CA ALA A 82 -1.54 -18.37 1.89
C ALA A 82 -2.27 -19.60 2.45
N LEU A 83 -3.61 -19.61 2.42
CA LEU A 83 -4.42 -20.77 2.86
C LEU A 83 -4.23 -21.97 1.91
N ASP A 84 -4.22 -21.75 0.59
CA ASP A 84 -3.99 -22.79 -0.39
C ASP A 84 -2.59 -23.44 -0.20
N GLU A 85 -1.56 -22.60 -0.02
CA GLU A 85 -0.19 -23.08 0.25
C GLU A 85 -0.09 -23.85 1.58
N MET A 86 -0.80 -23.44 2.63
CA MET A 86 -0.83 -24.19 3.90
C MET A 86 -1.56 -25.52 3.75
N GLN A 87 -2.62 -25.57 2.95
CA GLN A 87 -3.33 -26.81 2.63
C GLN A 87 -2.42 -27.80 1.91
N ASP A 88 -1.65 -27.33 0.94
CA ASP A 88 -0.67 -28.15 0.20
C ASP A 88 0.40 -28.71 1.13
N ILE A 89 0.92 -27.91 2.08
CA ILE A 89 1.89 -28.38 3.10
C ILE A 89 1.31 -29.52 3.94
N VAL A 90 0.04 -29.41 4.34
CA VAL A 90 -0.62 -30.47 5.12
C VAL A 90 -0.77 -31.75 4.29
N LEU A 91 -1.26 -31.63 3.06
CA LEU A 91 -1.45 -32.76 2.16
C LEU A 91 -0.12 -33.46 1.84
N ASP A 92 0.89 -32.70 1.45
CA ASP A 92 2.23 -33.23 1.18
C ASP A 92 2.84 -33.89 2.42
N GLY A 93 2.70 -33.28 3.58
CA GLY A 93 3.15 -33.83 4.84
C GLY A 93 2.49 -35.18 5.18
N PHE A 94 1.20 -35.32 4.94
CA PHE A 94 0.47 -36.59 5.13
C PHE A 94 0.94 -37.66 4.15
N ILE A 95 1.08 -37.33 2.87
CA ILE A 95 1.52 -38.26 1.82
C ILE A 95 2.94 -38.77 2.11
N ASN A 96 3.83 -37.88 2.54
CA ASN A 96 5.25 -38.22 2.78
C ASN A 96 5.54 -38.69 4.20
N GLY A 97 4.51 -38.87 5.06
CA GLY A 97 4.67 -39.39 6.41
C GLY A 97 5.44 -38.48 7.36
N LYS A 98 5.42 -37.17 7.13
CA LYS A 98 6.02 -36.16 8.02
C LYS A 98 5.33 -36.18 9.39
N SER A 99 6.06 -35.87 10.45
CA SER A 99 5.45 -35.70 11.76
C SER A 99 4.57 -34.44 11.81
N ASN A 100 3.51 -34.47 12.66
CA ASN A 100 2.66 -33.29 12.87
C ASN A 100 3.47 -32.06 13.31
N ARG A 101 4.60 -32.26 14.00
CA ARG A 101 5.49 -31.18 14.44
C ARG A 101 6.23 -30.54 13.27
N ASP A 102 6.64 -31.32 12.28
CA ASP A 102 7.33 -30.80 11.11
C ASP A 102 6.36 -30.09 10.18
N ILE A 103 5.15 -30.63 9.99
CA ILE A 103 4.06 -29.97 9.26
C ILE A 103 3.73 -28.61 9.91
N ALA A 104 3.57 -28.58 11.24
CA ALA A 104 3.28 -27.33 11.96
C ALA A 104 4.42 -26.30 11.81
N ARG A 105 5.69 -26.74 11.78
CA ARG A 105 6.83 -25.84 11.56
C ARG A 105 6.84 -25.25 10.15
N GLU A 106 6.53 -26.05 9.13
CA GLU A 106 6.43 -25.59 7.75
C GLU A 106 5.29 -24.58 7.56
N ILE A 107 4.11 -24.84 8.16
CA ILE A 107 2.99 -23.89 8.18
C ILE A 107 3.39 -22.57 8.83
N GLN A 108 4.07 -22.62 9.99
CA GLN A 108 4.52 -21.40 10.67
C GLN A 108 5.49 -20.59 9.81
N GLY A 109 6.45 -21.24 9.17
CA GLY A 109 7.39 -20.58 8.25
C GLY A 109 6.66 -19.91 7.09
N ARG A 110 5.61 -20.55 6.55
CA ARG A 110 4.82 -20.00 5.46
C ARG A 110 3.96 -18.82 5.90
N TYR A 111 3.39 -18.88 7.10
CA TYR A 111 2.66 -17.75 7.69
C TYR A 111 3.55 -16.51 7.84
N ASP A 112 4.78 -16.67 8.33
CA ASP A 112 5.71 -15.55 8.50
C ASP A 112 6.10 -14.91 7.16
N VAL A 113 6.26 -15.70 6.09
CA VAL A 113 6.48 -15.20 4.72
C VAL A 113 5.26 -14.41 4.22
N SER A 114 4.05 -14.93 4.42
CA SER A 114 2.80 -14.26 4.00
C SER A 114 2.62 -12.93 4.72
N LYS A 115 2.90 -12.88 6.02
CA LYS A 115 2.88 -11.66 6.83
C LYS A 115 3.90 -10.63 6.33
N SER A 116 5.09 -11.05 5.94
CA SER A 116 6.12 -10.17 5.38
C SER A 116 5.70 -9.59 4.03
N LYS A 117 5.11 -10.40 3.15
CA LYS A 117 4.54 -9.96 1.86
C LYS A 117 3.42 -8.93 2.06
N ALA A 118 2.51 -9.19 3.01
CA ALA A 118 1.41 -8.27 3.33
C ALA A 118 1.93 -6.92 3.83
N ARG A 119 2.96 -6.93 4.71
CA ARG A 119 3.60 -5.69 5.17
C ARG A 119 4.27 -4.92 4.03
N PHE A 120 4.98 -5.62 3.16
CA PHE A 120 5.63 -5.00 2.00
C PHE A 120 4.59 -4.35 1.09
N LEU A 121 3.51 -5.07 0.76
CA LEU A 121 2.42 -4.55 -0.06
C LEU A 121 1.76 -3.32 0.58
N ALA A 122 1.49 -3.35 1.88
CA ALA A 122 0.92 -2.21 2.58
C ALA A 122 1.83 -0.99 2.51
N THR A 123 3.13 -1.16 2.74
CA THR A 123 4.12 -0.07 2.66
C THR A 123 4.18 0.52 1.25
N ASP A 124 4.23 -0.31 0.23
CA ASP A 124 4.26 0.09 -1.19
C ASP A 124 2.99 0.86 -1.58
N GLN A 125 1.83 0.36 -1.18
CA GLN A 125 0.54 0.99 -1.51
C GLN A 125 0.34 2.32 -0.78
N ILE A 126 0.79 2.45 0.47
CA ILE A 126 0.76 3.74 1.20
C ILE A 126 1.71 4.74 0.53
N GLY A 127 2.89 4.30 0.11
CA GLY A 127 3.83 5.13 -0.65
C GLY A 127 3.21 5.65 -1.95
N THR A 128 2.53 4.77 -2.69
CA THR A 128 1.81 5.12 -3.93
C THR A 128 0.70 6.14 -3.67
N LEU A 129 -0.13 5.93 -2.64
CA LEU A 129 -1.18 6.87 -2.26
C LEU A 129 -0.58 8.24 -1.91
N ASN A 130 0.49 8.27 -1.12
CA ASN A 130 1.15 9.50 -0.73
C ASN A 130 1.71 10.28 -1.94
N ALA A 131 2.30 9.58 -2.92
CA ALA A 131 2.77 10.17 -4.16
C ALA A 131 1.61 10.78 -4.98
N GLN A 132 0.49 10.08 -5.12
CA GLN A 132 -0.71 10.56 -5.82
C GLN A 132 -1.32 11.80 -5.14
N LEU A 133 -1.37 11.81 -3.80
CA LEU A 133 -1.84 12.94 -3.03
C LEU A 133 -0.92 14.17 -3.21
N ASN A 134 0.39 13.97 -3.18
CA ASN A 134 1.37 15.03 -3.45
C ASN A 134 1.20 15.62 -4.84
N GLN A 135 1.14 14.78 -5.87
CA GLN A 135 0.92 15.21 -7.25
C GLN A 135 -0.37 16.02 -7.39
N THR A 136 -1.46 15.53 -6.81
CA THR A 136 -2.76 16.19 -6.89
C THR A 136 -2.73 17.57 -6.23
N ARG A 137 -2.12 17.69 -5.04
CA ARG A 137 -2.00 18.96 -4.33
C ARG A 137 -1.11 19.95 -5.07
N GLN A 138 0.02 19.50 -5.58
CA GLN A 138 0.95 20.33 -6.34
C GLN A 138 0.28 20.85 -7.63
N ARG A 139 -0.39 19.98 -8.38
CA ARG A 139 -1.14 20.40 -9.60
C ARG A 139 -2.27 21.38 -9.27
N SER A 140 -3.01 21.16 -8.19
CA SER A 140 -4.06 22.06 -7.73
C SER A 140 -3.52 23.44 -7.30
N ALA A 141 -2.28 23.47 -6.81
CA ALA A 141 -1.56 24.72 -6.50
C ALA A 141 -0.91 25.40 -7.74
N GLY A 142 -1.09 24.85 -8.93
CA GLY A 142 -0.52 25.39 -10.18
C GLY A 142 0.92 24.95 -10.45
N VAL A 143 1.49 24.04 -9.67
CA VAL A 143 2.80 23.46 -9.94
C VAL A 143 2.69 22.51 -11.12
N ARG A 144 3.45 22.78 -12.18
CA ARG A 144 3.40 22.01 -13.44
C ARG A 144 4.61 21.11 -13.66
N ARG A 145 5.70 21.33 -12.91
CA ARG A 145 6.96 20.60 -13.04
C ARG A 145 7.44 20.13 -11.69
N TYR A 146 8.18 19.04 -11.68
CA TYR A 146 8.82 18.49 -10.50
C TYR A 146 10.24 18.05 -10.84
N GLU A 147 11.13 18.08 -9.87
CA GLU A 147 12.46 17.50 -9.95
C GLU A 147 12.39 16.05 -9.49
N TRP A 148 12.95 15.14 -10.26
CA TRP A 148 13.09 13.76 -9.84
C TRP A 148 14.17 13.65 -8.79
N SER A 149 13.85 13.02 -7.65
CA SER A 149 14.80 12.78 -6.58
C SER A 149 14.79 11.31 -6.20
N SER A 150 15.90 10.64 -6.39
CA SER A 150 16.11 9.26 -5.93
C SER A 150 16.46 9.24 -4.44
N SER A 151 16.37 8.07 -3.79
CA SER A 151 16.83 7.91 -2.42
C SER A 151 18.37 7.97 -2.27
N GLY A 152 19.09 7.86 -3.40
CA GLY A 152 20.56 7.94 -3.44
C GLY A 152 21.26 6.75 -2.79
N ASP A 153 20.55 5.70 -2.42
CA ASP A 153 21.13 4.48 -1.82
C ASP A 153 21.48 3.43 -2.89
N GLU A 154 22.22 2.41 -2.50
CA GLU A 154 22.69 1.32 -3.38
C GLU A 154 21.58 0.45 -4.00
N ARG A 155 20.33 0.62 -3.55
CA ARG A 155 19.16 -0.11 -4.05
C ARG A 155 18.41 0.63 -5.15
N VAL A 156 18.84 1.85 -5.47
CA VAL A 156 18.25 2.64 -6.55
C VAL A 156 18.59 1.99 -7.89
N ARG A 157 17.57 1.70 -8.71
CA ARG A 157 17.77 1.15 -10.05
C ARG A 157 18.49 2.17 -10.94
N GLU A 158 19.31 1.70 -11.86
CA GLU A 158 20.07 2.57 -12.78
C GLU A 158 19.19 3.60 -13.50
N CYS A 159 18.02 3.17 -14.02
CA CYS A 159 17.07 4.07 -14.67
C CYS A 159 16.57 5.20 -13.74
N HIS A 160 16.45 4.97 -12.43
CA HIS A 160 16.08 6.01 -11.48
C HIS A 160 17.25 6.94 -11.13
N GLN A 161 18.48 6.41 -11.17
CA GLN A 161 19.69 7.23 -10.96
C GLN A 161 19.92 8.20 -12.14
N GLU A 162 19.67 7.76 -13.37
CA GLU A 162 19.78 8.59 -14.57
C GLU A 162 18.77 9.76 -14.58
N LEU A 163 17.64 9.59 -13.93
CA LEU A 163 16.60 10.61 -13.81
C LEU A 163 16.87 11.62 -12.67
N ASP A 164 17.77 11.30 -11.74
CA ASP A 164 18.00 12.08 -10.52
C ASP A 164 18.44 13.52 -10.86
N GLY A 165 17.83 14.51 -10.21
CA GLY A 165 18.06 15.93 -10.44
C GLY A 165 17.45 16.50 -11.72
N ASN A 166 16.83 15.68 -12.59
CA ASN A 166 16.17 16.14 -13.80
C ASN A 166 14.77 16.69 -13.53
N VAL A 167 14.35 17.70 -14.29
CA VAL A 167 13.03 18.35 -14.13
C VAL A 167 12.08 17.87 -15.21
N PHE A 168 10.94 17.32 -14.77
CA PHE A 168 9.89 16.77 -15.63
C PHE A 168 8.58 17.54 -15.49
N SER A 169 7.73 17.44 -16.52
CA SER A 169 6.36 17.91 -16.45
C SER A 169 5.45 16.83 -15.88
N TYR A 170 4.43 17.21 -15.10
CA TYR A 170 3.37 16.29 -14.68
C TYR A 170 2.49 15.80 -15.85
N ASP A 171 2.49 16.52 -16.97
CA ASP A 171 1.72 16.15 -18.17
C ASP A 171 2.54 15.26 -19.13
N ASP A 172 3.86 15.17 -18.90
CA ASP A 172 4.80 14.36 -19.68
C ASP A 172 5.88 13.78 -18.73
N PRO A 173 5.51 12.77 -17.93
CA PRO A 173 6.45 12.10 -17.03
C PRO A 173 7.42 11.21 -17.82
N PRO A 174 8.62 10.90 -17.28
CA PRO A 174 9.55 9.98 -17.92
C PRO A 174 8.97 8.57 -18.02
N GLU A 175 9.24 7.88 -19.12
CA GLU A 175 8.97 6.45 -19.27
C GLU A 175 9.92 5.66 -18.37
N MET A 176 9.40 4.62 -17.65
CA MET A 176 10.16 3.77 -16.73
C MET A 176 10.20 2.32 -17.20
#